data_3ba27236c0fffbe266ce0d60104168fc
#
_entry.id   3ba27236c0fffbe266ce0d60104168fc
#
_cell.length_a   1.000
_cell.length_b   1.000
_cell.length_c   1.000
_cell.angle_alpha   90.00
_cell.angle_beta   90.00
_cell.angle_gamma   90.00
#
_symmetry.space_group_name_H-M   'P 1'
#
loop_
_entity.id
_entity.type
_entity.pdbx_description
1 polymer ?
#
loop_
_entity_poly.entity_id
_entity_poly.type
_entity_poly.pdbx_seq_one_letter_code
_entity_poly.pdbx_strand_id
1 'polypeptide(L)'
;VYGGLLSTLLRLVFVLYAEDRGLVSSDPVYVEHYSVGGLFARLRDDAALYPDTMDQRFGAWPRLLTLFRLLHDGAAHGGLSIPARHGRLFSPDAYPFLEGRRRGSRAVPGERLANAPRVSDGVVHRVLENLLVLDGERISYRALDVEQIGSVYEAIMGFTLRVASGPVVAVPSRKKGSAVDVHLDVAALLALPGADRARRLKDEADCDVAGEALAALKAAKCPDDLASALGRKLSKRTPRPL
;
A
#
# COMPACT_ATOMS: atom_id res chain seq x y z
N VAL A 1 5.46 -6.13 9.53
CA VAL A 1 5.17 -4.71 9.22
C VAL A 1 4.41 -4.61 7.89
N TYR A 2 4.96 -5.10 6.78
CA TYR A 2 4.39 -4.96 5.44
C TYR A 2 2.90 -5.34 5.33
N GLY A 3 2.49 -6.54 5.78
CA GLY A 3 1.09 -6.95 5.74
C GLY A 3 0.14 -6.02 6.50
N GLY A 4 0.60 -5.40 7.60
CA GLY A 4 -0.19 -4.40 8.32
C GLY A 4 -0.34 -3.08 7.55
N LEU A 5 0.69 -2.63 6.85
CA LEU A 5 0.62 -1.44 6.00
C LEU A 5 -0.33 -1.67 4.82
N LEU A 6 -0.25 -2.83 4.15
CA LEU A 6 -1.21 -3.21 3.12
C LEU A 6 -2.65 -3.28 3.65
N SER A 7 -2.82 -3.88 4.84
CA SER A 7 -4.15 -3.92 5.48
C SER A 7 -4.68 -2.52 5.77
N THR A 8 -3.82 -1.58 6.18
CA THR A 8 -4.22 -0.18 6.39
C THR A 8 -4.69 0.47 5.10
N LEU A 9 -3.95 0.28 4.00
CA LEU A 9 -4.35 0.80 2.69
C LEU A 9 -5.70 0.24 2.24
N LEU A 10 -5.89 -1.08 2.40
CA LEU A 10 -7.17 -1.73 2.09
C LEU A 10 -8.32 -1.23 2.97
N ARG A 11 -8.07 -0.99 4.27
CA ARG A 11 -9.06 -0.38 5.18
C ARG A 11 -9.47 1.00 4.68
N LEU A 12 -8.52 1.84 4.27
CA LEU A 12 -8.80 3.18 3.76
C LEU A 12 -9.65 3.12 2.48
N VAL A 13 -9.26 2.30 1.49
CA VAL A 13 -10.02 2.13 0.25
C VAL A 13 -11.44 1.65 0.53
N PHE A 14 -11.60 0.65 1.42
CA PHE A 14 -12.91 0.14 1.79
C PHE A 14 -13.77 1.20 2.50
N VAL A 15 -13.19 1.98 3.42
CA VAL A 15 -13.93 3.03 4.13
C VAL A 15 -14.35 4.14 3.17
N LEU A 16 -13.46 4.60 2.28
CA LEU A 16 -13.78 5.60 1.26
C LEU A 16 -14.94 5.14 0.36
N TYR A 17 -14.89 3.88 -0.08
CA TYR A 17 -15.99 3.29 -0.82
C TYR A 17 -17.30 3.27 -0.01
N ALA A 18 -17.23 2.85 1.25
CA ALA A 18 -18.40 2.76 2.12
C ALA A 18 -19.00 4.15 2.47
N GLU A 19 -18.14 5.15 2.67
CA GLU A 19 -18.55 6.54 2.90
C GLU A 19 -19.23 7.14 1.67
N ASP A 20 -18.64 7.02 0.49
CA ASP A 20 -19.20 7.56 -0.76
C ASP A 20 -20.56 6.92 -1.14
N ARG A 21 -20.78 5.68 -0.69
CA ARG A 21 -22.05 4.96 -0.88
C ARG A 21 -23.05 5.13 0.26
N GLY A 22 -22.70 5.88 1.31
CA GLY A 22 -23.57 6.07 2.48
C GLY A 22 -23.80 4.80 3.29
N LEU A 23 -22.86 3.84 3.24
CA LEU A 23 -22.97 2.54 3.93
C LEU A 23 -22.50 2.58 5.40
N VAL A 24 -21.90 3.69 5.85
CA VAL A 24 -21.42 3.84 7.23
C VAL A 24 -22.44 4.64 8.02
N SER A 25 -22.38 5.96 7.95
CA SER A 25 -23.30 6.87 8.63
C SER A 25 -23.34 8.22 7.92
N SER A 26 -24.52 8.81 7.83
CA SER A 26 -24.73 10.17 7.37
C SER A 26 -24.89 11.17 8.51
N ASP A 27 -24.72 10.72 9.77
CA ASP A 27 -24.79 11.58 10.94
C ASP A 27 -23.70 12.67 10.85
N PRO A 28 -24.05 13.97 11.08
CA PRO A 28 -23.10 15.07 11.01
C PRO A 28 -21.85 14.86 11.89
N VAL A 29 -22.01 14.27 13.07
CA VAL A 29 -20.90 13.97 13.99
C VAL A 29 -19.93 12.97 13.36
N TYR A 30 -20.45 11.94 12.67
CA TYR A 30 -19.61 11.01 11.94
C TYR A 30 -18.86 11.71 10.80
N VAL A 31 -19.61 12.41 9.95
CA VAL A 31 -19.06 13.05 8.74
C VAL A 31 -17.96 14.05 9.10
N GLU A 32 -18.17 14.87 10.13
CA GLU A 32 -17.23 15.91 10.52
C GLU A 32 -16.03 15.37 11.30
N HIS A 33 -16.25 14.42 12.22
CA HIS A 33 -15.22 14.06 13.20
C HIS A 33 -14.56 12.72 12.97
N TYR A 34 -15.25 11.77 12.31
CA TYR A 34 -14.77 10.39 12.15
C TYR A 34 -14.50 10.00 10.70
N SER A 35 -15.17 10.60 9.71
CA SER A 35 -15.00 10.20 8.32
C SER A 35 -13.58 10.43 7.80
N VAL A 36 -13.14 9.58 6.88
CA VAL A 36 -11.85 9.75 6.18
C VAL A 36 -11.89 11.00 5.31
N GLY A 37 -13.05 11.26 4.68
CA GLY A 37 -13.24 12.47 3.88
C GLY A 37 -13.10 13.75 4.70
N GLY A 38 -13.70 13.81 5.89
CA GLY A 38 -13.58 14.94 6.83
C GLY A 38 -12.16 15.08 7.39
N LEU A 39 -11.48 13.97 7.68
CA LEU A 39 -10.07 13.99 8.08
C LEU A 39 -9.18 14.58 6.96
N PHE A 40 -9.36 14.14 5.72
CA PHE A 40 -8.60 14.66 4.59
C PHE A 40 -8.82 16.15 4.37
N ALA A 41 -10.07 16.64 4.45
CA ALA A 41 -10.36 18.07 4.31
C ALA A 41 -9.58 18.90 5.34
N ARG A 42 -9.60 18.50 6.61
CA ARG A 42 -8.84 19.18 7.68
C ARG A 42 -7.34 19.15 7.45
N LEU A 43 -6.79 17.99 7.08
CA LEU A 43 -5.34 17.86 6.82
C LEU A 43 -4.91 18.73 5.63
N ARG A 44 -5.74 18.84 4.60
CA ARG A 44 -5.49 19.71 3.46
C ARG A 44 -5.48 21.18 3.85
N ASP A 45 -6.44 21.61 4.65
CA ASP A 45 -6.51 22.99 5.16
C ASP A 45 -5.32 23.29 6.07
N ASP A 46 -4.95 22.37 6.97
CA ASP A 46 -3.75 22.46 7.81
C ASP A 46 -2.47 22.53 6.98
N ALA A 47 -2.34 21.72 5.93
CA ALA A 47 -1.19 21.72 5.05
C ALA A 47 -1.07 23.03 4.23
N ALA A 48 -2.19 23.62 3.85
CA ALA A 48 -2.21 24.91 3.16
C ALA A 48 -1.78 26.06 4.08
N LEU A 49 -2.20 26.06 5.36
CA LEU A 49 -1.93 27.11 6.32
C LEU A 49 -0.56 26.94 7.02
N TYR A 50 -0.14 25.72 7.29
CA TYR A 50 1.01 25.40 8.14
C TYR A 50 1.85 24.22 7.55
N PRO A 51 2.35 24.31 6.30
CA PRO A 51 3.01 23.20 5.62
C PRO A 51 4.21 22.64 6.41
N ASP A 52 5.01 23.51 7.02
CA ASP A 52 6.25 23.15 7.73
C ASP A 52 6.00 22.39 9.04
N THR A 53 4.77 22.40 9.56
CA THR A 53 4.45 21.74 10.83
C THR A 53 3.81 20.37 10.66
N MET A 54 3.45 19.99 9.44
CA MET A 54 2.68 18.75 9.19
C MET A 54 3.43 17.49 9.61
N ASP A 55 4.74 17.46 9.44
CA ASP A 55 5.55 16.31 9.85
C ASP A 55 5.89 16.29 11.36
N GLN A 56 5.48 17.34 12.11
CA GLN A 56 5.65 17.45 13.56
C GLN A 56 4.35 17.17 14.33
N ARG A 57 3.22 17.03 13.63
CA ARG A 57 1.90 16.71 14.20
C ARG A 57 1.61 15.22 14.05
N PHE A 58 0.91 14.62 15.02
CA PHE A 58 0.69 13.17 15.09
C PHE A 58 -0.75 12.83 15.49
N GLY A 59 -1.71 13.64 15.11
CA GLY A 59 -3.13 13.48 15.45
C GLY A 59 -3.94 12.63 14.47
N ALA A 60 -3.55 12.59 13.20
CA ALA A 60 -4.31 11.92 12.15
C ALA A 60 -4.29 10.39 12.28
N TRP A 61 -3.14 9.80 12.59
CA TRP A 61 -3.02 8.36 12.72
C TRP A 61 -3.90 7.77 13.84
N PRO A 62 -3.90 8.28 15.08
CA PRO A 62 -4.82 7.83 16.12
C PRO A 62 -6.30 7.96 15.73
N ARG A 63 -6.68 8.99 14.97
CA ARG A 63 -8.04 9.14 14.45
C ARG A 63 -8.43 8.03 13.49
N LEU A 64 -7.54 7.65 12.56
CA LEU A 64 -7.77 6.51 11.68
C LEU A 64 -7.91 5.20 12.45
N LEU A 65 -7.06 4.97 13.45
CA LEU A 65 -7.18 3.79 14.31
C LEU A 65 -8.49 3.76 15.08
N THR A 66 -8.91 4.91 15.59
CA THR A 66 -10.22 5.05 16.27
C THR A 66 -11.37 4.72 15.31
N LEU A 67 -11.33 5.23 14.08
CA LEU A 67 -12.32 4.90 13.05
C LEU A 67 -12.34 3.39 12.75
N PHE A 68 -11.18 2.75 12.62
CA PHE A 68 -11.12 1.31 12.36
C PHE A 68 -11.71 0.49 13.52
N ARG A 69 -11.46 0.89 14.77
CA ARG A 69 -12.10 0.29 15.94
C ARG A 69 -13.60 0.55 15.97
N LEU A 70 -14.02 1.78 15.65
CA LEU A 70 -15.44 2.14 15.58
C LEU A 70 -16.20 1.25 14.58
N LEU A 71 -15.60 0.96 13.43
CA LEU A 71 -16.21 0.06 12.44
C LEU A 71 -16.17 -1.41 12.87
N HIS A 72 -15.15 -1.82 13.61
CA HIS A 72 -15.03 -3.19 14.10
C HIS A 72 -15.98 -3.46 15.27
N ASP A 73 -15.90 -2.63 16.32
CA ASP A 73 -16.57 -2.86 17.59
C ASP A 73 -17.97 -2.23 17.65
N GLY A 74 -18.25 -1.29 16.75
CA GLY A 74 -19.44 -0.45 16.80
C GLY A 74 -19.37 0.63 17.87
N ALA A 75 -20.31 1.56 17.83
CA ALA A 75 -20.56 2.52 18.91
C ALA A 75 -21.96 3.09 18.82
N ALA A 76 -22.50 3.46 19.98
CA ALA A 76 -23.74 4.22 20.09
C ALA A 76 -23.53 5.31 21.12
N HIS A 77 -23.71 6.58 20.72
CA HIS A 77 -23.63 7.72 21.60
C HIS A 77 -24.46 8.88 21.06
N GLY A 78 -25.42 9.37 21.83
CA GLY A 78 -26.35 10.40 21.36
C GLY A 78 -27.15 9.93 20.15
N GLY A 79 -27.13 10.71 19.06
CA GLY A 79 -27.74 10.36 17.77
C GLY A 79 -26.90 9.44 16.89
N LEU A 80 -25.60 9.35 17.15
CA LEU A 80 -24.69 8.51 16.37
C LEU A 80 -24.81 7.04 16.75
N SER A 81 -25.15 6.20 15.79
CA SER A 81 -25.18 4.75 15.95
C SER A 81 -24.44 4.09 14.77
N ILE A 82 -23.37 3.37 15.07
CA ILE A 82 -22.59 2.60 14.11
C ILE A 82 -22.61 1.14 14.56
N PRO A 83 -23.25 0.23 13.79
CA PRO A 83 -23.29 -1.16 14.17
C PRO A 83 -21.91 -1.82 14.05
N ALA A 84 -21.57 -2.69 15.01
CA ALA A 84 -20.35 -3.50 14.95
C ALA A 84 -20.34 -4.38 13.69
N ARG A 85 -19.22 -4.38 12.97
CA ARG A 85 -19.04 -5.20 11.76
C ARG A 85 -18.21 -6.45 12.02
N HIS A 86 -17.41 -6.50 13.07
CA HIS A 86 -16.53 -7.62 13.47
C HIS A 86 -15.74 -8.28 12.34
N GLY A 87 -15.52 -7.55 11.24
CA GLY A 87 -14.85 -8.06 10.06
C GLY A 87 -13.34 -8.20 10.28
N ARG A 88 -12.74 -9.27 9.75
CA ARG A 88 -11.30 -9.53 9.85
C ARG A 88 -10.45 -8.36 9.36
N LEU A 89 -10.92 -7.63 8.34
CA LEU A 89 -10.21 -6.48 7.78
C LEU A 89 -9.93 -5.41 8.84
N PHE A 90 -10.92 -5.08 9.67
CA PHE A 90 -10.82 -4.04 10.70
C PHE A 90 -10.38 -4.55 12.07
N SER A 91 -10.18 -5.87 12.23
CA SER A 91 -9.75 -6.44 13.51
C SER A 91 -8.45 -5.77 14.00
N PRO A 92 -8.44 -5.19 15.23
CA PRO A 92 -7.26 -4.59 15.82
C PRO A 92 -6.19 -5.63 16.17
N ASP A 93 -6.57 -6.89 16.31
CA ASP A 93 -5.68 -7.98 16.69
C ASP A 93 -4.96 -8.62 15.49
N ALA A 94 -5.39 -8.31 14.26
CA ALA A 94 -4.72 -8.79 13.05
C ALA A 94 -3.28 -8.23 12.96
N TYR A 95 -3.10 -6.96 13.34
CA TYR A 95 -1.81 -6.27 13.29
C TYR A 95 -1.64 -5.35 14.52
N PRO A 96 -1.38 -5.89 15.72
CA PRO A 96 -1.35 -5.12 16.96
C PRO A 96 -0.34 -3.96 16.95
N PHE A 97 0.76 -4.08 16.19
CA PHE A 97 1.79 -3.05 16.10
C PHE A 97 1.27 -1.72 15.51
N LEU A 98 0.19 -1.74 14.70
CA LEU A 98 -0.43 -0.53 14.18
C LEU A 98 -0.97 0.37 15.31
N GLU A 99 -1.31 -0.22 16.44
CA GLU A 99 -1.75 0.46 17.66
C GLU A 99 -0.65 0.56 18.73
N GLY A 100 0.60 0.19 18.40
CA GLY A 100 1.71 0.15 19.36
C GLY A 100 1.64 -1.00 20.37
N ARG A 101 0.80 -1.99 20.11
CA ARG A 101 0.64 -3.18 20.95
C ARG A 101 1.63 -4.29 20.57
N ARG A 102 1.99 -5.12 21.53
CA ARG A 102 2.88 -6.26 21.32
C ARG A 102 2.19 -7.33 20.45
N ARG A 103 2.99 -8.08 19.70
CA ARG A 103 2.50 -9.23 18.93
C ARG A 103 1.82 -10.24 19.86
N GLY A 104 0.62 -10.68 19.48
CA GLY A 104 -0.18 -11.62 20.25
C GLY A 104 -1.02 -11.03 21.37
N SER A 105 -0.91 -9.71 21.64
CA SER A 105 -1.83 -9.03 22.56
C SER A 105 -3.23 -8.90 21.94
N ARG A 106 -4.25 -8.93 22.79
CA ARG A 106 -5.64 -8.66 22.38
C ARG A 106 -6.02 -7.22 22.68
N ALA A 107 -6.81 -6.62 21.81
CA ALA A 107 -7.41 -5.32 22.04
C ALA A 107 -8.51 -5.42 23.11
N VAL A 108 -8.56 -4.41 23.97
CA VAL A 108 -9.66 -4.26 24.93
C VAL A 108 -10.60 -3.18 24.39
N PRO A 109 -11.90 -3.45 24.27
CA PRO A 109 -12.88 -2.45 23.88
C PRO A 109 -12.81 -1.20 24.81
N GLY A 110 -12.81 -0.01 24.22
CA GLY A 110 -12.71 1.24 24.98
C GLY A 110 -11.31 1.57 25.51
N GLU A 111 -10.29 0.72 25.31
CA GLU A 111 -8.92 1.03 25.69
C GLU A 111 -8.36 2.22 24.89
N ARG A 112 -7.66 3.12 25.59
CA ARG A 112 -7.00 4.27 24.95
C ARG A 112 -5.82 3.81 24.09
N LEU A 113 -5.68 4.41 22.91
CA LEU A 113 -4.55 4.23 22.00
C LEU A 113 -3.31 5.02 22.46
N ALA A 114 -2.92 4.88 23.73
CA ALA A 114 -1.87 5.68 24.36
C ALA A 114 -0.48 5.46 23.73
N ASN A 115 -0.24 4.28 23.15
CA ASN A 115 1.06 3.88 22.60
C ASN A 115 1.04 3.79 21.07
N ALA A 116 0.07 4.41 20.40
CA ALA A 116 0.01 4.38 18.94
C ALA A 116 1.33 4.89 18.32
N PRO A 117 1.82 4.25 17.26
CA PRO A 117 3.01 4.71 16.56
C PRO A 117 2.88 6.17 16.12
N ARG A 118 3.96 6.91 16.24
CA ARG A 118 4.02 8.32 15.82
C ARG A 118 4.16 8.42 14.30
N VAL A 119 3.04 8.31 13.60
CA VAL A 119 2.96 8.58 12.16
C VAL A 119 2.55 10.04 11.99
N SER A 120 3.36 10.82 11.26
CA SER A 120 3.08 12.26 11.10
C SER A 120 1.83 12.53 10.29
N ASP A 121 1.17 13.65 10.56
CA ASP A 121 -0.01 14.09 9.84
C ASP A 121 0.32 14.35 8.36
N GLY A 122 1.55 14.80 8.08
CA GLY A 122 2.05 14.95 6.71
C GLY A 122 2.12 13.63 5.94
N VAL A 123 2.53 12.53 6.58
CA VAL A 123 2.50 11.19 5.95
C VAL A 123 1.06 10.77 5.68
N VAL A 124 0.17 10.91 6.67
CA VAL A 124 -1.25 10.56 6.49
C VAL A 124 -1.89 11.40 5.39
N HIS A 125 -1.62 12.71 5.36
CA HIS A 125 -2.10 13.62 4.31
C HIS A 125 -1.69 13.13 2.92
N ARG A 126 -0.39 12.87 2.69
CA ARG A 126 0.11 12.39 1.40
C ARG A 126 -0.51 11.06 0.97
N VAL A 127 -0.72 10.13 1.91
CA VAL A 127 -1.40 8.87 1.61
C VAL A 127 -2.85 9.11 1.18
N LEU A 128 -3.60 9.92 1.92
CA LEU A 128 -4.99 10.23 1.59
C LEU A 128 -5.11 11.04 0.30
N GLU A 129 -4.20 11.96 0.04
CA GLU A 129 -4.14 12.73 -1.20
C GLU A 129 -3.97 11.81 -2.42
N ASN A 130 -3.03 10.85 -2.36
CA ASN A 130 -2.84 9.86 -3.43
C ASN A 130 -4.03 8.90 -3.62
N LEU A 131 -4.87 8.73 -2.60
CA LEU A 131 -6.10 7.93 -2.70
C LEU A 131 -7.30 8.75 -3.19
N LEU A 132 -7.35 10.05 -2.89
CA LEU A 132 -8.54 10.87 -3.10
C LEU A 132 -8.40 11.87 -4.24
N VAL A 133 -7.19 12.14 -4.73
CA VAL A 133 -6.95 13.13 -5.77
C VAL A 133 -6.18 12.51 -6.93
N LEU A 134 -6.69 12.67 -8.14
CA LEU A 134 -6.05 12.28 -9.38
C LEU A 134 -6.08 13.48 -10.33
N ASP A 135 -4.91 13.88 -10.83
CA ASP A 135 -4.77 15.03 -11.75
C ASP A 135 -5.41 16.34 -11.22
N GLY A 136 -5.39 16.53 -9.89
CA GLY A 136 -5.96 17.70 -9.21
C GLY A 136 -7.46 17.59 -8.92
N GLU A 137 -8.14 16.56 -9.40
CA GLU A 137 -9.56 16.35 -9.16
C GLU A 137 -9.81 15.27 -8.09
N ARG A 138 -10.87 15.47 -7.30
CA ARG A 138 -11.27 14.47 -6.30
C ARG A 138 -11.89 13.24 -6.95
N ILE A 139 -11.32 12.08 -6.65
CA ILE A 139 -11.85 10.77 -7.09
C ILE A 139 -13.08 10.41 -6.24
N SER A 140 -14.16 9.97 -6.89
CA SER A 140 -15.30 9.37 -6.24
C SER A 140 -15.24 7.84 -6.32
N TYR A 141 -15.33 7.20 -5.16
CA TYR A 141 -15.39 5.74 -5.04
C TYR A 141 -16.81 5.20 -5.31
N ARG A 142 -17.81 6.08 -5.47
CA ARG A 142 -19.21 5.68 -5.67
C ARG A 142 -19.44 4.90 -6.97
N ALA A 143 -18.64 5.21 -8.00
CA ALA A 143 -18.76 4.56 -9.31
C ALA A 143 -18.14 3.16 -9.34
N LEU A 144 -17.28 2.79 -8.36
CA LEU A 144 -16.67 1.47 -8.30
C LEU A 144 -17.70 0.42 -7.95
N ASP A 145 -17.69 -0.70 -8.66
CA ASP A 145 -18.45 -1.89 -8.28
C ASP A 145 -17.64 -2.79 -7.31
N VAL A 146 -18.30 -3.82 -6.78
CA VAL A 146 -17.67 -4.76 -5.83
C VAL A 146 -16.54 -5.55 -6.50
N GLU A 147 -16.66 -5.85 -7.79
CA GLU A 147 -15.64 -6.60 -8.54
C GLU A 147 -14.38 -5.75 -8.74
N GLN A 148 -14.53 -4.46 -8.98
CA GLN A 148 -13.42 -3.52 -9.07
C GLN A 148 -12.69 -3.36 -7.74
N ILE A 149 -13.41 -3.31 -6.62
CA ILE A 149 -12.81 -3.34 -5.27
C ILE A 149 -12.05 -4.65 -5.05
N GLY A 150 -12.61 -5.79 -5.48
CA GLY A 150 -11.94 -7.08 -5.48
C GLY A 150 -10.64 -7.07 -6.27
N SER A 151 -10.65 -6.49 -7.46
CA SER A 151 -9.46 -6.35 -8.32
C SER A 151 -8.38 -5.46 -7.70
N VAL A 152 -8.77 -4.37 -7.04
CA VAL A 152 -7.84 -3.52 -6.25
C VAL A 152 -7.21 -4.33 -5.12
N TYR A 153 -8.01 -5.14 -4.41
CA TYR A 153 -7.52 -6.03 -3.36
C TYR A 153 -6.47 -7.02 -3.90
N GLU A 154 -6.78 -7.71 -5.00
CA GLU A 154 -5.87 -8.67 -5.62
C GLU A 154 -4.59 -8.00 -6.13
N ALA A 155 -4.71 -6.83 -6.75
CA ALA A 155 -3.56 -6.07 -7.20
C ALA A 155 -2.62 -5.67 -6.05
N ILE A 156 -3.18 -5.20 -4.93
CA ILE A 156 -2.40 -4.81 -3.74
C ILE A 156 -1.78 -6.04 -3.06
N MET A 157 -2.52 -7.14 -2.93
CA MET A 157 -2.05 -8.37 -2.28
C MET A 157 -1.10 -9.19 -3.15
N GLY A 158 -1.10 -8.97 -4.44
CA GLY A 158 -0.21 -9.65 -5.41
C GLY A 158 1.26 -9.26 -5.29
N PHE A 159 1.57 -8.17 -4.59
CA PHE A 159 2.95 -7.74 -4.39
C PHE A 159 3.60 -8.40 -3.17
N THR A 160 4.80 -8.94 -3.36
CA THR A 160 5.69 -9.37 -2.28
C THR A 160 6.83 -8.38 -2.12
N LEU A 161 6.98 -7.83 -0.92
CA LEU A 161 8.14 -7.00 -0.59
C LEU A 161 9.35 -7.89 -0.31
N ARG A 162 10.45 -7.64 -1.02
CA ARG A 162 11.75 -8.25 -0.74
C ARG A 162 12.77 -7.14 -0.48
N VAL A 163 13.63 -7.35 0.48
CA VAL A 163 14.78 -6.47 0.70
C VAL A 163 15.86 -6.90 -0.28
N ALA A 164 16.28 -5.97 -1.15
CA ALA A 164 17.40 -6.23 -2.04
C ALA A 164 18.69 -6.30 -1.23
N SER A 165 19.46 -7.35 -1.40
CA SER A 165 20.79 -7.53 -0.79
C SER A 165 21.91 -6.89 -1.61
N GLY A 166 21.59 -6.40 -2.81
CA GLY A 166 22.53 -5.82 -3.76
C GLY A 166 21.81 -5.16 -4.94
N PRO A 167 22.53 -4.92 -6.05
CA PRO A 167 21.95 -4.35 -7.26
C PRO A 167 20.79 -5.20 -7.80
N VAL A 168 19.73 -4.54 -8.23
CA VAL A 168 18.51 -5.16 -8.77
C VAL A 168 18.27 -4.63 -10.17
N VAL A 169 17.92 -5.50 -11.12
CA VAL A 169 17.48 -5.13 -12.46
C VAL A 169 15.97 -5.30 -12.59
N ALA A 170 15.32 -4.32 -13.20
CA ALA A 170 13.88 -4.35 -13.48
C ALA A 170 13.66 -4.77 -14.95
N VAL A 171 12.86 -5.82 -15.15
CA VAL A 171 12.50 -6.33 -16.48
C VAL A 171 10.98 -6.24 -16.62
N PRO A 172 10.44 -5.61 -17.69
CA PRO A 172 9.00 -5.55 -17.91
C PRO A 172 8.42 -6.96 -18.05
N SER A 173 7.42 -7.27 -17.23
CA SER A 173 6.69 -8.52 -17.34
C SER A 173 5.84 -8.53 -18.61
N ARG A 174 5.91 -9.63 -19.37
CA ARG A 174 5.04 -9.90 -20.52
C ARG A 174 3.93 -10.89 -20.19
N LYS A 175 3.82 -11.31 -18.94
CA LYS A 175 2.73 -12.22 -18.49
C LYS A 175 1.39 -11.54 -18.70
N LYS A 176 0.42 -12.26 -19.28
CA LYS A 176 -0.95 -11.79 -19.52
C LYS A 176 -1.55 -11.25 -18.20
N GLY A 177 -2.01 -10.01 -18.22
CA GLY A 177 -2.61 -9.36 -17.05
C GLY A 177 -1.62 -8.69 -16.07
N SER A 178 -0.31 -8.73 -16.34
CA SER A 178 0.70 -8.07 -15.50
C SER A 178 1.35 -6.91 -16.28
N ALA A 179 1.07 -5.68 -15.85
CA ALA A 179 1.76 -4.48 -16.35
C ALA A 179 2.92 -4.05 -15.42
N VAL A 180 3.40 -4.96 -14.57
CA VAL A 180 4.34 -4.65 -13.50
C VAL A 180 5.72 -5.19 -13.85
N ASP A 181 6.75 -4.37 -13.60
CA ASP A 181 8.14 -4.79 -13.76
C ASP A 181 8.52 -5.86 -12.73
N VAL A 182 9.20 -6.91 -13.19
CA VAL A 182 9.79 -7.93 -12.32
C VAL A 182 11.19 -7.49 -11.93
N HIS A 183 11.45 -7.44 -10.63
CA HIS A 183 12.73 -7.04 -10.06
C HIS A 183 13.56 -8.28 -9.72
N LEU A 184 14.71 -8.41 -10.36
CA LEU A 184 15.60 -9.56 -10.22
C LEU A 184 16.89 -9.12 -9.53
N ASP A 185 17.29 -9.86 -8.51
CA ASP A 185 18.58 -9.65 -7.83
C ASP A 185 19.72 -10.08 -8.76
N VAL A 186 20.62 -9.15 -9.04
CA VAL A 186 21.76 -9.36 -9.96
C VAL A 186 22.73 -10.41 -9.42
N ALA A 187 22.99 -10.40 -8.11
CA ALA A 187 23.88 -11.38 -7.50
C ALA A 187 23.30 -12.80 -7.60
N ALA A 188 21.99 -12.93 -7.35
CA ALA A 188 21.29 -14.20 -7.49
C ALA A 188 21.28 -14.70 -8.94
N LEU A 189 21.14 -13.81 -9.94
CA LEU A 189 21.25 -14.17 -11.35
C LEU A 189 22.65 -14.59 -11.75
N LEU A 190 23.68 -13.87 -11.28
CA LEU A 190 25.09 -14.20 -11.59
C LEU A 190 25.52 -15.51 -10.94
N ALA A 191 24.97 -15.88 -9.80
CA ALA A 191 25.22 -17.15 -9.13
C ALA A 191 24.68 -18.36 -9.91
N LEU A 192 23.69 -18.16 -10.80
CA LEU A 192 23.15 -19.23 -11.62
C LEU A 192 24.10 -19.60 -12.75
N PRO A 193 24.15 -20.89 -13.15
CA PRO A 193 24.77 -21.30 -14.41
C PRO A 193 24.23 -20.50 -15.59
N GLY A 194 25.10 -20.15 -16.55
CA GLY A 194 24.69 -19.26 -17.65
C GLY A 194 23.45 -19.73 -18.43
N ALA A 195 23.24 -21.06 -18.55
CA ALA A 195 22.06 -21.62 -19.19
C ALA A 195 20.76 -21.36 -18.43
N ASP A 196 20.82 -21.33 -17.10
CA ASP A 196 19.63 -21.18 -16.23
C ASP A 196 19.18 -19.73 -16.07
N ARG A 197 20.05 -18.75 -16.35
CA ARG A 197 19.72 -17.32 -16.29
C ARG A 197 18.60 -16.94 -17.25
N ALA A 198 18.65 -17.42 -18.48
CA ALA A 198 17.62 -17.18 -19.48
C ALA A 198 16.28 -17.83 -19.08
N ARG A 199 16.35 -19.05 -18.53
CA ARG A 199 15.17 -19.74 -17.99
C ARG A 199 14.55 -18.96 -16.85
N ARG A 200 15.35 -18.45 -15.92
CA ARG A 200 14.86 -17.62 -14.81
C ARG A 200 14.11 -16.36 -15.30
N LEU A 201 14.65 -15.67 -16.32
CA LEU A 201 14.01 -14.52 -16.94
C LEU A 201 12.70 -14.89 -17.63
N LYS A 202 12.63 -16.05 -18.27
CA LYS A 202 11.41 -16.56 -18.90
C LYS A 202 10.36 -16.90 -17.84
N ASP A 203 10.75 -17.64 -16.81
CA ASP A 203 9.82 -18.11 -15.77
C ASP A 203 9.24 -16.95 -14.94
N GLU A 204 10.05 -15.94 -14.57
CA GLU A 204 9.61 -14.83 -13.73
C GLU A 204 8.95 -13.69 -14.51
N ALA A 205 9.51 -13.28 -15.64
CA ALA A 205 9.06 -12.10 -16.39
C ALA A 205 8.44 -12.40 -17.76
N ASP A 206 8.38 -13.66 -18.17
CA ASP A 206 8.05 -14.07 -19.54
C ASP A 206 8.90 -13.32 -20.59
N CYS A 207 10.17 -13.10 -20.24
CA CYS A 207 11.12 -12.37 -21.06
C CYS A 207 12.03 -13.35 -21.81
N ASP A 208 11.81 -13.46 -23.12
CA ASP A 208 12.67 -14.25 -23.99
C ASP A 208 13.96 -13.51 -24.34
N VAL A 209 15.09 -14.17 -24.15
CA VAL A 209 16.42 -13.70 -24.53
C VAL A 209 16.98 -14.64 -25.59
N ALA A 210 17.33 -14.13 -26.76
CA ALA A 210 17.81 -14.93 -27.88
C ALA A 210 19.02 -14.27 -28.58
N GLY A 211 19.67 -15.01 -29.43
CA GLY A 211 20.81 -14.52 -30.25
C GLY A 211 22.01 -14.07 -29.41
N GLU A 212 22.62 -12.96 -29.81
CA GLU A 212 23.82 -12.40 -29.15
C GLU A 212 23.57 -12.04 -27.68
N ALA A 213 22.37 -11.53 -27.37
CA ALA A 213 21.98 -11.21 -25.98
C ALA A 213 21.97 -12.45 -25.08
N LEU A 214 21.58 -13.62 -25.61
CA LEU A 214 21.62 -14.88 -24.87
C LEU A 214 23.06 -15.33 -24.62
N ALA A 215 23.94 -15.19 -25.62
CA ALA A 215 25.34 -15.51 -25.47
C ALA A 215 26.02 -14.60 -24.44
N ALA A 216 25.76 -13.29 -24.51
CA ALA A 216 26.26 -12.31 -23.56
C ALA A 216 25.73 -12.57 -22.14
N LEU A 217 24.44 -12.89 -21.99
CA LEU A 217 23.81 -13.21 -20.70
C LEU A 217 24.44 -14.46 -20.06
N LYS A 218 24.75 -15.47 -20.86
CA LYS A 218 25.43 -16.70 -20.39
C LYS A 218 26.86 -16.43 -19.95
N ALA A 219 27.56 -15.53 -20.65
CA ALA A 219 28.96 -15.21 -20.41
C ALA A 219 29.17 -14.14 -19.32
N ALA A 220 28.10 -13.40 -18.91
CA ALA A 220 28.19 -12.32 -17.94
C ALA A 220 28.82 -12.75 -16.62
N LYS A 221 29.82 -12.00 -16.14
CA LYS A 221 30.54 -12.27 -14.89
C LYS A 221 30.34 -11.18 -13.84
N CYS A 222 29.92 -9.99 -14.26
CA CYS A 222 29.70 -8.85 -13.39
C CYS A 222 28.31 -8.19 -13.65
N PRO A 223 27.83 -7.31 -12.74
CA PRO A 223 26.57 -6.59 -12.92
C PRO A 223 26.49 -5.81 -14.24
N ASP A 224 27.58 -5.19 -14.66
CA ASP A 224 27.61 -4.36 -15.89
C ASP A 224 27.48 -5.23 -17.14
N ASP A 225 28.12 -6.40 -17.16
CA ASP A 225 27.96 -7.38 -18.25
C ASP A 225 26.51 -7.81 -18.39
N LEU A 226 25.85 -8.08 -17.24
CA LEU A 226 24.48 -8.52 -17.19
C LEU A 226 23.50 -7.41 -17.63
N ALA A 227 23.75 -6.19 -17.19
CA ALA A 227 22.98 -5.01 -17.62
C ALA A 227 23.13 -4.77 -19.12
N SER A 228 24.35 -4.90 -19.66
CA SER A 228 24.65 -4.75 -21.08
C SER A 228 23.97 -5.84 -21.92
N ALA A 229 24.03 -7.11 -21.45
CA ALA A 229 23.36 -8.23 -22.11
C ALA A 229 21.84 -8.09 -22.15
N LEU A 230 21.23 -7.56 -21.11
CA LEU A 230 19.80 -7.29 -21.06
C LEU A 230 19.41 -6.03 -21.84
N GLY A 231 20.24 -5.00 -21.86
CA GLY A 231 20.13 -3.80 -22.68
C GLY A 231 18.70 -3.25 -22.81
N ARG A 232 18.14 -3.32 -24.04
CA ARG A 232 16.78 -2.82 -24.33
C ARG A 232 15.65 -3.57 -23.62
N LYS A 233 15.92 -4.68 -22.96
CA LYS A 233 14.95 -5.46 -22.18
C LYS A 233 14.83 -4.99 -20.74
N LEU A 234 15.70 -4.08 -20.29
CA LEU A 234 15.56 -3.44 -19.00
C LEU A 234 14.41 -2.43 -19.01
N SER A 235 13.70 -2.36 -17.89
CA SER A 235 12.70 -1.32 -17.70
C SER A 235 13.37 0.06 -17.67
N LYS A 236 12.74 1.02 -18.33
CA LYS A 236 13.15 2.44 -18.25
C LYS A 236 12.74 3.10 -16.92
N ARG A 237 11.96 2.40 -16.11
CA ARG A 237 11.56 2.87 -14.78
C ARG A 237 12.66 2.56 -13.79
N THR A 238 13.41 3.58 -13.41
CA THR A 238 14.39 3.47 -12.31
C THR A 238 13.62 3.17 -11.02
N PRO A 239 13.97 2.13 -10.25
CA PRO A 239 13.40 1.94 -8.91
C PRO A 239 13.70 3.22 -8.10
N ARG A 240 12.68 3.88 -7.57
CA ARG A 240 12.91 4.96 -6.62
C ARG A 240 13.38 4.31 -5.32
N PRO A 241 14.48 4.75 -4.73
CA PRO A 241 14.84 4.33 -3.40
C PRO A 241 13.70 4.71 -2.44
N LEU A 242 13.35 3.79 -1.56
CA LEU A 242 12.42 4.03 -0.47
C LEU A 242 13.01 5.01 0.54
#